data_47945766ec7e93d84b7191e984e95d15
#
_entry.id   47945766ec7e93d84b7191e984e95d15
#
_cell.length_a   1.000
_cell.length_b   1.000
_cell.length_c   1.000
_cell.angle_alpha   90.00
_cell.angle_beta   90.00
_cell.angle_gamma   90.00
#
_symmetry.space_group_name_H-M   'P 1'
#
loop_
_entity.id
_entity.type
_entity.pdbx_description
1 polymer ?
#
loop_
_entity_poly.entity_id
_entity_poly.type
_entity_poly.pdbx_seq_one_letter_code
_entity_poly.pdbx_strand_id
1 'polypeptide(L)'
;MRHHSIVAFSIIILFITVKSISAETMRLVSLNNKDATCNDGSRSAFYVDEEVDTNNDNVWLIHLQGGGWCFSKETCDIRHDVMPHLMTNSSWSELYEPQNGSIFSFFRNKVFVPYCSSDGWIGNTDVDGNQFRGRTIVKSLFQQLHETYNLSQKTIVFSGCSAGGRGGITSSFLYFHIFFFYTCKTLRSHKNSHAQHQPCSRTSSNV
;
A
#
# COMPACT_ATOMS: atom_id res chain seq x y z
N MET A 1 47.36 -8.16 63.28
CA MET A 1 47.14 -8.73 61.95
C MET A 1 45.74 -8.34 61.52
N ARG A 2 45.63 -7.44 60.54
CA ARG A 2 44.34 -6.98 60.01
C ARG A 2 44.08 -7.68 58.68
N HIS A 3 42.99 -8.47 58.61
CA HIS A 3 42.53 -9.08 57.39
C HIS A 3 41.73 -8.07 56.58
N HIS A 4 42.22 -7.71 55.39
CA HIS A 4 41.44 -6.96 54.41
C HIS A 4 40.66 -7.96 53.54
N SER A 5 39.35 -7.96 53.72
CA SER A 5 38.43 -8.62 52.78
C SER A 5 38.26 -7.79 51.50
N ILE A 6 38.72 -8.35 50.43
CA ILE A 6 38.48 -7.77 49.09
C ILE A 6 37.12 -8.27 48.63
N VAL A 7 36.14 -7.39 48.54
CA VAL A 7 34.84 -7.66 47.95
C VAL A 7 34.97 -7.42 46.45
N ALA A 8 34.93 -8.51 45.66
CA ALA A 8 34.93 -8.41 44.23
C ALA A 8 33.49 -8.08 43.73
N PHE A 9 33.30 -6.89 43.19
CA PHE A 9 32.08 -6.50 42.51
C PHE A 9 32.09 -7.10 41.10
N SER A 10 31.26 -8.16 40.86
CA SER A 10 31.00 -8.69 39.56
C SER A 10 29.99 -7.78 38.84
N ILE A 11 30.48 -7.00 37.89
CA ILE A 11 29.62 -6.21 36.98
C ILE A 11 29.06 -7.16 35.93
N ILE A 12 27.80 -7.55 36.07
CA ILE A 12 27.04 -8.27 35.02
C ILE A 12 26.66 -7.22 33.98
N ILE A 13 27.38 -7.17 32.86
CA ILE A 13 27.01 -6.36 31.70
C ILE A 13 25.89 -7.14 30.97
N LEU A 14 24.65 -6.71 31.19
CA LEU A 14 23.49 -7.21 30.46
C LEU A 14 23.55 -6.65 29.03
N PHE A 15 24.01 -7.43 28.06
CA PHE A 15 23.88 -7.09 26.65
C PHE A 15 22.42 -7.14 26.26
N ILE A 16 21.74 -6.01 26.34
CA ILE A 16 20.44 -5.83 25.71
C ILE A 16 20.71 -5.76 24.21
N THR A 17 20.47 -6.84 23.51
CA THR A 17 20.41 -6.85 22.05
C THR A 17 19.21 -6.02 21.64
N VAL A 18 19.42 -4.73 21.37
CA VAL A 18 18.45 -3.88 20.68
C VAL A 18 18.32 -4.51 19.29
N LYS A 19 17.26 -5.29 19.05
CA LYS A 19 16.86 -5.60 17.70
C LYS A 19 16.63 -4.26 17.02
N SER A 20 17.50 -3.91 16.09
CA SER A 20 17.29 -2.78 15.19
C SER A 20 15.93 -3.07 14.52
N ILE A 21 14.92 -2.25 14.82
CA ILE A 21 13.68 -2.26 14.07
C ILE A 21 14.07 -1.69 12.72
N SER A 22 14.42 -2.57 11.78
CA SER A 22 14.57 -2.18 10.38
C SER A 22 13.24 -1.57 9.97
N ALA A 23 13.27 -0.33 9.49
CA ALA A 23 12.09 0.26 8.87
C ALA A 23 11.64 -0.72 7.78
N GLU A 24 10.39 -1.18 7.86
CA GLU A 24 9.82 -2.09 6.87
C GLU A 24 9.72 -1.33 5.54
N THR A 25 10.61 -1.64 4.60
CA THR A 25 10.63 -0.99 3.29
C THR A 25 10.03 -1.91 2.24
N MET A 26 9.15 -1.36 1.41
CA MET A 26 8.54 -2.06 0.28
C MET A 26 9.20 -1.60 -1.01
N ARG A 27 9.53 -2.53 -1.90
CA ARG A 27 10.16 -2.24 -3.20
C ARG A 27 9.13 -2.02 -4.30
N LEU A 28 9.41 -1.10 -5.22
CA LEU A 28 8.58 -0.83 -6.39
C LEU A 28 8.75 -1.93 -7.45
N VAL A 29 7.62 -2.41 -7.98
CA VAL A 29 7.58 -3.40 -9.06
C VAL A 29 6.62 -2.92 -10.14
N SER A 30 7.11 -2.71 -11.34
CA SER A 30 6.27 -2.33 -12.48
C SER A 30 5.35 -3.48 -12.89
N LEU A 31 4.13 -3.16 -13.30
CA LEU A 31 3.22 -4.14 -13.88
C LEU A 31 3.72 -4.60 -15.26
N ASN A 32 3.66 -5.90 -15.53
CA ASN A 32 4.11 -6.50 -16.79
C ASN A 32 3.18 -6.13 -17.95
N ASN A 33 1.88 -5.96 -17.68
CA ASN A 33 0.91 -5.57 -18.69
C ASN A 33 1.13 -4.10 -19.09
N LYS A 34 1.42 -3.86 -20.38
CA LYS A 34 1.67 -2.53 -20.93
C LYS A 34 0.44 -1.62 -20.95
N ASP A 35 -0.76 -2.20 -20.90
CA ASP A 35 -2.03 -1.46 -20.89
C ASP A 35 -2.43 -1.00 -19.48
N ALA A 36 -1.71 -1.46 -18.45
CA ALA A 36 -1.90 -1.03 -17.06
C ALA A 36 -1.15 0.28 -16.81
N THR A 37 -1.77 1.39 -17.19
CA THR A 37 -1.15 2.72 -17.22
C THR A 37 -1.81 3.70 -16.27
N CYS A 38 -1.06 4.72 -15.87
CA CYS A 38 -1.54 5.94 -15.23
C CYS A 38 -2.28 6.83 -16.24
N ASN A 39 -2.89 7.94 -15.78
CA ASN A 39 -3.62 8.84 -16.64
C ASN A 39 -2.78 9.44 -17.79
N ASP A 40 -1.49 9.68 -17.57
CA ASP A 40 -0.54 10.21 -18.55
C ASP A 40 0.07 9.15 -19.48
N GLY A 41 -0.36 7.89 -19.37
CA GLY A 41 0.19 6.77 -20.13
C GLY A 41 1.46 6.16 -19.53
N SER A 42 2.00 6.70 -18.45
CA SER A 42 3.12 6.09 -17.75
C SER A 42 2.71 4.74 -17.12
N ARG A 43 3.66 3.81 -17.01
CA ARG A 43 3.37 2.44 -16.53
C ARG A 43 3.00 2.43 -15.05
N SER A 44 1.90 1.80 -14.69
CA SER A 44 1.55 1.57 -13.29
C SER A 44 2.43 0.50 -12.65
N ALA A 45 2.50 0.54 -11.31
CA ALA A 45 3.35 -0.33 -10.51
C ALA A 45 2.70 -0.59 -9.14
N PHE A 46 3.31 -1.43 -8.34
CA PHE A 46 2.95 -1.66 -6.95
C PHE A 46 4.21 -1.78 -6.08
N TYR A 47 4.06 -1.50 -4.82
CA TYR A 47 5.09 -1.76 -3.82
C TYR A 47 4.81 -3.10 -3.16
N VAL A 48 5.84 -3.89 -2.93
CA VAL A 48 5.74 -5.19 -2.27
C VAL A 48 6.83 -5.34 -1.22
N ASP A 49 6.44 -5.84 -0.08
CA ASP A 49 7.30 -6.41 0.94
C ASP A 49 6.90 -7.87 1.11
N GLU A 50 7.83 -8.74 0.80
CA GLU A 50 7.70 -10.17 0.94
C GLU A 50 8.74 -10.65 1.94
N GLU A 51 8.30 -11.08 3.08
CA GLU A 51 9.19 -11.79 3.99
C GLU A 51 9.35 -13.21 3.44
N VAL A 52 10.57 -13.58 3.03
CA VAL A 52 10.87 -14.96 2.61
C VAL A 52 10.65 -15.86 3.82
N ASP A 53 9.49 -16.50 3.83
CA ASP A 53 8.93 -17.09 5.02
C ASP A 53 9.52 -18.48 5.32
N THR A 54 10.22 -18.54 6.43
CA THR A 54 10.53 -19.81 7.10
C THR A 54 9.37 -20.31 7.99
N ASN A 55 8.33 -19.51 8.22
CA ASN A 55 7.24 -19.76 9.17
C ASN A 55 5.86 -19.97 8.54
N ASN A 56 5.76 -20.09 7.23
CA ASN A 56 4.50 -20.45 6.54
C ASN A 56 3.35 -19.42 6.72
N ASP A 57 3.67 -18.11 6.83
CA ASP A 57 2.65 -17.06 6.88
C ASP A 57 2.00 -16.86 5.49
N ASN A 58 0.84 -17.49 5.32
CA ASN A 58 0.11 -17.49 4.06
C ASN A 58 -0.83 -16.28 3.88
N VAL A 59 -0.79 -15.30 4.81
CA VAL A 59 -1.69 -14.13 4.76
C VAL A 59 -1.01 -12.97 4.06
N TRP A 60 -1.67 -12.45 3.04
CA TRP A 60 -1.22 -11.31 2.24
C TRP A 60 -2.17 -10.13 2.35
N LEU A 61 -1.65 -8.95 2.64
CA LEU A 61 -2.38 -7.71 2.52
C LEU A 61 -2.18 -7.13 1.12
N ILE A 62 -3.25 -6.82 0.41
CA ILE A 62 -3.22 -6.02 -0.82
C ILE A 62 -4.04 -4.76 -0.57
N HIS A 63 -3.39 -3.59 -0.62
CA HIS A 63 -4.02 -2.30 -0.30
C HIS A 63 -4.01 -1.34 -1.48
N LEU A 64 -5.19 -0.89 -1.90
CA LEU A 64 -5.36 0.14 -2.93
C LEU A 64 -5.36 1.54 -2.32
N GLN A 65 -4.50 2.43 -2.82
CA GLN A 65 -4.46 3.82 -2.40
C GLN A 65 -5.77 4.54 -2.76
N GLY A 66 -6.19 5.47 -1.90
CA GLY A 66 -7.25 6.41 -2.20
C GLY A 66 -6.77 7.65 -2.94
N GLY A 67 -7.66 8.61 -3.18
CA GLY A 67 -7.27 9.89 -3.77
C GLY A 67 -8.35 10.55 -4.61
N GLY A 68 -9.62 10.18 -4.46
CA GLY A 68 -10.72 10.74 -5.25
C GLY A 68 -10.70 10.30 -6.71
N TRP A 69 -11.25 11.10 -7.60
CA TRP A 69 -11.30 10.88 -9.05
C TRP A 69 -11.54 12.19 -9.78
N CYS A 70 -11.41 12.21 -11.10
CA CYS A 70 -11.89 13.28 -11.96
C CYS A 70 -12.92 12.72 -12.97
N PHE A 71 -13.81 13.58 -13.51
CA PHE A 71 -14.95 13.15 -14.31
C PHE A 71 -15.26 14.09 -15.49
N SER A 72 -14.48 15.14 -15.67
CA SER A 72 -14.52 16.01 -16.83
C SER A 72 -13.09 16.47 -17.17
N LYS A 73 -12.90 17.00 -18.38
CA LYS A 73 -11.58 17.52 -18.76
C LYS A 73 -11.07 18.54 -17.75
N GLU A 74 -11.90 19.51 -17.36
CA GLU A 74 -11.53 20.57 -16.42
C GLU A 74 -11.13 20.02 -15.06
N THR A 75 -11.87 19.03 -14.53
CA THR A 75 -11.55 18.43 -13.22
C THR A 75 -10.29 17.59 -13.27
N CYS A 76 -9.98 16.98 -14.43
CA CYS A 76 -8.73 16.26 -14.63
C CYS A 76 -7.54 17.19 -14.81
N ASP A 77 -7.71 18.30 -15.56
CA ASP A 77 -6.67 19.31 -15.70
C ASP A 77 -6.29 19.93 -14.33
N ILE A 78 -7.28 20.33 -13.54
CA ILE A 78 -7.04 20.83 -12.16
C ILE A 78 -6.35 19.77 -11.31
N ARG A 79 -6.75 18.50 -11.43
CA ARG A 79 -6.14 17.41 -10.67
C ARG A 79 -4.69 17.17 -11.07
N HIS A 80 -4.38 17.27 -12.35
CA HIS A 80 -3.03 17.18 -12.85
C HIS A 80 -2.13 18.28 -12.28
N ASP A 81 -2.65 19.51 -12.18
CA ASP A 81 -1.91 20.65 -11.64
C ASP A 81 -1.68 20.58 -10.12
N VAL A 82 -2.70 20.15 -9.34
CA VAL A 82 -2.64 20.21 -7.88
C VAL A 82 -2.27 18.88 -7.21
N MET A 83 -2.43 17.75 -7.91
CA MET A 83 -2.17 16.39 -7.40
C MET A 83 -1.55 15.50 -8.48
N PRO A 84 -0.46 15.90 -9.15
CA PRO A 84 0.12 15.12 -10.26
C PRO A 84 0.51 13.70 -9.85
N HIS A 85 0.93 13.49 -8.60
CA HIS A 85 1.28 12.17 -8.06
C HIS A 85 0.13 11.15 -8.06
N LEU A 86 -1.11 11.60 -8.28
CA LEU A 86 -2.30 10.76 -8.44
C LEU A 86 -2.69 10.53 -9.91
N MET A 87 -1.85 10.98 -10.87
CA MET A 87 -2.09 10.88 -12.31
C MET A 87 -0.90 10.35 -13.11
N THR A 88 0.29 10.29 -12.48
CA THR A 88 1.54 9.81 -13.09
C THR A 88 2.36 9.01 -12.10
N ASN A 89 3.29 8.21 -12.61
CA ASN A 89 4.28 7.49 -11.80
C ASN A 89 5.59 8.29 -11.57
N SER A 90 5.72 9.48 -12.12
CA SER A 90 6.99 10.24 -12.19
C SER A 90 7.58 10.60 -10.82
N SER A 91 6.76 10.63 -9.77
CA SER A 91 7.17 10.95 -8.40
C SER A 91 7.35 9.71 -7.50
N TRP A 92 7.19 8.49 -8.04
CA TRP A 92 7.31 7.28 -7.24
C TRP A 92 8.77 6.91 -6.99
N SER A 93 9.12 6.72 -5.72
CA SER A 93 10.45 6.26 -5.32
C SER A 93 10.59 4.75 -5.53
N GLU A 94 11.81 4.25 -5.64
CA GLU A 94 12.08 2.81 -5.70
C GLU A 94 11.68 2.07 -4.41
N LEU A 95 11.71 2.78 -3.29
CA LEU A 95 11.35 2.26 -1.98
C LEU A 95 10.22 3.09 -1.36
N TYR A 96 9.33 2.42 -0.67
CA TYR A 96 8.23 2.99 0.10
C TYR A 96 8.32 2.53 1.55
N GLU A 97 8.26 3.46 2.48
CA GLU A 97 8.24 3.21 3.91
C GLU A 97 6.84 3.44 4.47
N PRO A 98 6.10 2.38 4.81
CA PRO A 98 4.81 2.53 5.46
C PRO A 98 4.95 3.25 6.80
N GLN A 99 3.98 4.09 7.14
CA GLN A 99 3.95 4.73 8.45
C GLN A 99 3.75 3.70 9.56
N ASN A 100 4.48 3.85 10.66
CA ASN A 100 4.33 3.02 11.85
C ASN A 100 2.89 3.07 12.39
N GLY A 101 2.34 1.91 12.74
CA GLY A 101 0.96 1.78 13.20
C GLY A 101 -0.10 1.86 12.10
N SER A 102 0.29 1.93 10.83
CA SER A 102 -0.62 1.75 9.71
C SER A 102 -1.07 0.29 9.57
N ILE A 103 -2.04 0.01 8.69
CA ILE A 103 -2.48 -1.36 8.42
C ILE A 103 -1.33 -2.28 8.00
N PHE A 104 -0.29 -1.74 7.38
CA PHE A 104 0.86 -2.50 6.91
C PHE A 104 1.67 -3.12 8.06
N SER A 105 1.66 -2.53 9.25
CA SER A 105 2.39 -3.04 10.42
C SER A 105 1.83 -4.38 10.97
N PHE A 106 0.64 -4.79 10.51
CA PHE A 106 0.00 -6.04 10.96
C PHE A 106 0.25 -7.22 10.03
N PHE A 107 0.89 -7.01 8.89
CA PHE A 107 1.10 -8.04 7.88
C PHE A 107 2.57 -8.12 7.49
N ARG A 108 3.07 -9.35 7.34
CA ARG A 108 4.43 -9.61 6.84
C ARG A 108 4.47 -9.48 5.32
N ASN A 109 3.57 -10.19 4.62
CA ASN A 109 3.45 -10.10 3.18
C ASN A 109 2.45 -8.99 2.84
N LYS A 110 2.89 -7.95 2.17
CA LYS A 110 2.08 -6.78 1.90
C LYS A 110 2.36 -6.14 0.55
N VAL A 111 1.29 -5.69 -0.08
CA VAL A 111 1.30 -4.99 -1.36
C VAL A 111 0.57 -3.67 -1.20
N PHE A 112 1.21 -2.59 -1.59
CA PHE A 112 0.61 -1.27 -1.70
C PHE A 112 0.55 -0.85 -3.17
N VAL A 113 -0.63 -0.46 -3.65
CA VAL A 113 -0.84 -0.04 -5.02
C VAL A 113 -1.11 1.46 -5.06
N PRO A 114 -0.14 2.26 -5.53
CA PRO A 114 -0.33 3.70 -5.66
C PRO A 114 -1.38 3.99 -6.74
N TYR A 115 -2.21 5.00 -6.48
CA TYR A 115 -3.32 5.37 -7.34
C TYR A 115 -2.91 6.42 -8.36
N CYS A 116 -3.07 6.13 -9.64
CA CYS A 116 -2.71 7.06 -10.71
C CYS A 116 -3.68 7.04 -11.91
N SER A 117 -4.85 6.42 -11.76
CA SER A 117 -5.83 6.29 -12.85
C SER A 117 -7.07 7.18 -12.71
N SER A 118 -7.21 7.91 -11.60
CA SER A 118 -8.27 8.91 -11.35
C SER A 118 -9.71 8.48 -11.61
N ASP A 119 -10.01 7.18 -11.60
CA ASP A 119 -11.29 6.55 -12.00
C ASP A 119 -11.94 5.71 -10.91
N GLY A 120 -11.42 5.77 -9.66
CA GLY A 120 -11.88 4.93 -8.55
C GLY A 120 -11.57 3.44 -8.76
N TRP A 121 -10.55 3.10 -9.54
CA TRP A 121 -10.09 1.75 -9.85
C TRP A 121 -11.04 0.91 -10.71
N ILE A 122 -12.00 1.54 -11.40
CA ILE A 122 -13.04 0.82 -12.15
C ILE A 122 -13.07 1.12 -13.65
N GLY A 123 -12.37 2.15 -14.10
CA GLY A 123 -12.33 2.59 -15.49
C GLY A 123 -11.51 1.65 -16.38
N ASN A 124 -11.84 1.68 -17.66
CA ASN A 124 -11.06 1.05 -18.73
C ASN A 124 -11.32 1.75 -20.07
N THR A 125 -10.97 3.04 -20.15
CA THR A 125 -11.21 3.88 -21.34
C THR A 125 -10.18 4.99 -21.41
N ASP A 126 -10.09 5.63 -22.58
CA ASP A 126 -9.30 6.83 -22.83
C ASP A 126 -10.26 7.97 -23.18
N VAL A 127 -10.11 9.11 -22.49
CA VAL A 127 -10.95 10.29 -22.70
C VAL A 127 -10.11 11.54 -22.53
N ASP A 128 -10.21 12.48 -23.49
CA ASP A 128 -9.54 13.78 -23.46
C ASP A 128 -8.04 13.73 -23.15
N GLY A 129 -7.36 12.70 -23.68
CA GLY A 129 -5.93 12.49 -23.47
C GLY A 129 -5.55 11.81 -22.17
N ASN A 130 -6.52 11.52 -21.30
CA ASN A 130 -6.31 10.78 -20.05
C ASN A 130 -6.65 9.30 -20.23
N GLN A 131 -5.81 8.43 -19.68
CA GLN A 131 -6.02 6.98 -19.64
C GLN A 131 -6.62 6.58 -18.29
N PHE A 132 -7.87 6.14 -18.30
CA PHE A 132 -8.58 5.64 -17.11
C PHE A 132 -8.51 4.12 -17.09
N ARG A 133 -7.44 3.56 -16.48
CA ARG A 133 -7.09 2.12 -16.56
C ARG A 133 -7.17 1.40 -15.22
N GLY A 134 -7.88 1.92 -14.24
CA GLY A 134 -7.95 1.35 -12.89
C GLY A 134 -8.35 -0.12 -12.87
N ARG A 135 -9.33 -0.54 -13.68
CA ARG A 135 -9.72 -1.94 -13.82
C ARG A 135 -8.59 -2.81 -14.38
N THR A 136 -7.91 -2.31 -15.41
CA THR A 136 -6.78 -3.02 -16.02
C THR A 136 -5.60 -3.13 -15.05
N ILE A 137 -5.32 -2.07 -14.29
CA ILE A 137 -4.28 -2.09 -13.25
C ILE A 137 -4.57 -3.17 -12.21
N VAL A 138 -5.78 -3.21 -11.65
CA VAL A 138 -6.14 -4.20 -10.62
C VAL A 138 -6.10 -5.62 -11.18
N LYS A 139 -6.62 -5.85 -12.39
CA LYS A 139 -6.56 -7.16 -13.05
C LYS A 139 -5.12 -7.62 -13.24
N SER A 140 -4.28 -6.75 -13.78
CA SER A 140 -2.87 -7.05 -14.05
C SER A 140 -2.07 -7.29 -12.77
N LEU A 141 -2.37 -6.53 -11.72
CA LEU A 141 -1.79 -6.74 -10.39
C LEU A 141 -2.04 -8.17 -9.89
N PHE A 142 -3.31 -8.58 -9.85
CA PHE A 142 -3.66 -9.92 -9.35
C PHE A 142 -3.08 -11.03 -10.22
N GLN A 143 -3.07 -10.85 -11.53
CA GLN A 143 -2.45 -11.80 -12.43
C GLN A 143 -0.95 -11.94 -12.14
N GLN A 144 -0.22 -10.83 -12.08
CA GLN A 144 1.23 -10.84 -11.82
C GLN A 144 1.56 -11.39 -10.43
N LEU A 145 0.80 -11.01 -9.41
CA LEU A 145 0.99 -11.56 -8.05
C LEU A 145 0.68 -13.06 -8.00
N HIS A 146 -0.33 -13.53 -8.75
CA HIS A 146 -0.62 -14.95 -8.85
C HIS A 146 0.53 -15.72 -9.52
N GLU A 147 1.04 -15.21 -10.63
CA GLU A 147 2.17 -15.82 -11.35
C GLU A 147 3.46 -15.83 -10.53
N THR A 148 3.70 -14.77 -9.73
CA THR A 148 4.94 -14.63 -8.97
C THR A 148 4.90 -15.34 -7.61
N TYR A 149 3.77 -15.25 -6.88
CA TYR A 149 3.64 -15.67 -5.48
C TYR A 149 2.60 -16.76 -5.24
N ASN A 150 1.99 -17.30 -6.31
CA ASN A 150 0.96 -18.34 -6.22
C ASN A 150 -0.19 -17.97 -5.27
N LEU A 151 -0.82 -16.80 -5.50
CA LEU A 151 -1.88 -16.27 -4.61
C LEU A 151 -3.07 -17.23 -4.42
N SER A 152 -3.29 -18.20 -5.31
CA SER A 152 -4.35 -19.21 -5.16
C SER A 152 -4.20 -20.08 -3.91
N GLN A 153 -3.00 -20.15 -3.36
CA GLN A 153 -2.67 -20.90 -2.14
C GLN A 153 -2.55 -19.99 -0.91
N LYS A 154 -2.93 -18.72 -1.02
CA LYS A 154 -2.76 -17.71 0.02
C LYS A 154 -4.11 -17.19 0.51
N THR A 155 -4.14 -16.75 1.77
CA THR A 155 -5.24 -15.96 2.31
C THR A 155 -5.00 -14.50 1.98
N ILE A 156 -5.95 -13.85 1.29
CA ILE A 156 -5.79 -12.47 0.85
C ILE A 156 -6.70 -11.57 1.67
N VAL A 157 -6.12 -10.55 2.28
CA VAL A 157 -6.82 -9.40 2.83
C VAL A 157 -6.76 -8.28 1.81
N PHE A 158 -7.84 -8.07 1.08
CA PHE A 158 -7.93 -7.01 0.08
C PHE A 158 -8.55 -5.77 0.69
N SER A 159 -7.86 -4.66 0.67
CA SER A 159 -8.26 -3.44 1.36
C SER A 159 -8.02 -2.19 0.52
N GLY A 160 -8.56 -1.06 0.96
CA GLY A 160 -8.33 0.22 0.30
C GLY A 160 -8.95 1.38 1.08
N CYS A 161 -8.44 2.59 0.82
CA CYS A 161 -8.91 3.81 1.45
C CYS A 161 -9.69 4.66 0.43
N SER A 162 -10.87 5.19 0.76
CA SER A 162 -11.65 6.09 -0.11
C SER A 162 -11.88 5.50 -1.53
N ALA A 163 -11.31 6.10 -2.58
CA ALA A 163 -11.33 5.56 -3.95
C ALA A 163 -10.79 4.12 -4.01
N GLY A 164 -9.73 3.79 -3.24
CA GLY A 164 -9.20 2.45 -3.12
C GLY A 164 -10.18 1.46 -2.49
N GLY A 165 -10.94 1.89 -1.48
CA GLY A 165 -12.01 1.08 -0.90
C GLY A 165 -13.11 0.77 -1.92
N ARG A 166 -13.51 1.74 -2.74
CA ARG A 166 -14.44 1.54 -3.86
C ARG A 166 -13.91 0.52 -4.86
N GLY A 167 -12.65 0.68 -5.29
CA GLY A 167 -12.00 -0.27 -6.19
C GLY A 167 -11.90 -1.66 -5.60
N GLY A 168 -11.59 -1.77 -4.31
CA GLY A 168 -11.56 -3.02 -3.58
C GLY A 168 -12.90 -3.73 -3.61
N ILE A 169 -13.99 -3.07 -3.25
CA ILE A 169 -15.35 -3.63 -3.28
C ILE A 169 -15.72 -4.09 -4.69
N THR A 170 -15.53 -3.24 -5.70
CA THR A 170 -15.94 -3.57 -7.07
C THR A 170 -15.13 -4.72 -7.65
N SER A 171 -13.83 -4.77 -7.39
CA SER A 171 -12.96 -5.82 -7.93
C SER A 171 -13.12 -7.15 -7.22
N SER A 172 -13.52 -7.14 -5.94
CA SER A 172 -13.72 -8.38 -5.19
C SER A 172 -14.84 -9.24 -5.75
N PHE A 173 -15.94 -8.66 -6.18
CA PHE A 173 -17.02 -9.40 -6.85
C PHE A 173 -16.58 -10.07 -8.15
N LEU A 174 -15.48 -9.60 -8.76
CA LEU A 174 -15.01 -10.10 -10.05
C LEU A 174 -13.96 -11.22 -9.91
N TYR A 175 -13.22 -11.27 -8.82
CA TYR A 175 -12.02 -12.11 -8.75
C TYR A 175 -11.99 -13.12 -7.60
N PHE A 176 -12.84 -13.00 -6.56
CA PHE A 176 -12.67 -13.82 -5.35
C PHE A 176 -13.98 -14.25 -4.69
N HIS A 177 -13.94 -15.42 -4.04
CA HIS A 177 -15.07 -15.95 -3.27
C HIS A 177 -15.02 -15.67 -1.75
N ILE A 178 -13.94 -15.08 -1.21
CA ILE A 178 -13.80 -14.82 0.24
C ILE A 178 -13.10 -13.47 0.45
N PHE A 179 -13.75 -12.55 1.22
CA PHE A 179 -13.21 -11.22 1.49
C PHE A 179 -13.45 -10.72 2.90
N PHE A 180 -12.43 -10.04 3.42
CA PHE A 180 -12.57 -9.09 4.51
C PHE A 180 -12.24 -7.69 4.00
N PHE A 181 -13.16 -6.75 4.14
CA PHE A 181 -12.94 -5.35 3.77
C PHE A 181 -12.62 -4.49 4.97
N TYR A 182 -11.60 -3.67 4.83
CA TYR A 182 -11.37 -2.52 5.68
C TYR A 182 -11.54 -1.27 4.83
N THR A 183 -12.61 -0.49 5.04
CA THR A 183 -12.75 0.85 4.47
C THR A 183 -12.29 1.87 5.48
N CYS A 184 -11.35 2.72 5.10
CA CYS A 184 -10.89 3.83 5.92
C CYS A 184 -11.69 5.08 5.58
N LYS A 185 -12.38 5.68 6.57
CA LYS A 185 -12.94 7.03 6.43
C LYS A 185 -11.82 8.04 6.59
N THR A 186 -11.65 8.90 5.59
CA THR A 186 -10.72 10.03 5.68
C THR A 186 -11.16 10.97 6.80
N LEU A 187 -10.40 11.05 7.88
CA LEU A 187 -10.56 12.12 8.85
C LEU A 187 -10.06 13.41 8.19
N ARG A 188 -10.95 14.39 8.04
CA ARG A 188 -10.62 15.73 7.58
C ARG A 188 -9.68 16.38 8.60
N SER A 189 -8.38 16.33 8.37
CA SER A 189 -7.41 17.15 9.12
C SER A 189 -7.42 18.55 8.55
N HIS A 190 -7.80 19.52 9.36
CA HIS A 190 -7.60 20.94 9.08
C HIS A 190 -6.11 21.27 9.21
N LYS A 191 -5.55 21.83 8.14
CA LYS A 191 -4.28 22.58 8.04
C LYS A 191 -3.00 21.77 8.27
N ASN A 192 -2.33 21.37 7.17
CA ASN A 192 -0.97 21.83 6.82
C ASN A 192 -0.55 21.20 5.48
N SER A 193 -0.08 22.05 4.61
CA SER A 193 0.38 21.77 3.26
C SER A 193 1.76 21.13 3.25
N HIS A 194 1.85 19.83 3.50
CA HIS A 194 3.01 18.95 3.22
C HIS A 194 2.69 17.51 3.66
N ALA A 195 1.60 16.92 3.15
CA ALA A 195 1.29 15.54 3.47
C ALA A 195 1.26 14.71 2.19
N GLN A 196 2.41 14.15 1.83
CA GLN A 196 2.50 13.22 0.71
C GLN A 196 1.83 11.85 0.98
N HIS A 197 1.49 11.50 2.20
CA HIS A 197 0.81 10.23 2.51
C HIS A 197 -0.06 10.37 3.76
N GLN A 198 -1.39 10.33 3.60
CA GLN A 198 -2.29 10.26 4.74
C GLN A 198 -2.46 8.81 5.22
N PRO A 199 -2.23 8.55 6.51
CA PRO A 199 -2.43 7.23 7.08
C PRO A 199 -3.93 6.90 7.21
N CYS A 200 -4.29 5.66 6.94
CA CYS A 200 -5.56 5.10 7.36
C CYS A 200 -5.53 4.82 8.86
N SER A 201 -6.24 5.62 9.66
CA SER A 201 -6.44 5.34 11.08
C SER A 201 -7.62 4.40 11.31
N ARG A 202 -7.49 3.52 12.30
CA ARG A 202 -8.49 2.52 12.68
C ARG A 202 -9.70 3.22 13.32
N THR A 203 -10.89 3.06 12.76
CA THR A 203 -12.14 3.30 13.50
C THR A 203 -12.79 1.95 13.76
N SER A 204 -12.77 1.49 15.03
CA SER A 204 -13.61 0.40 15.48
C SER A 204 -15.04 0.92 15.55
N SER A 205 -15.92 0.46 14.67
CA SER A 205 -17.36 0.56 14.91
C SER A 205 -17.81 -0.74 15.56
N ASN A 206 -18.19 -0.66 16.84
CA ASN A 206 -19.00 -1.67 17.48
C ASN A 206 -20.37 -1.70 16.79
N VAL A 207 -20.72 -2.82 16.19
CA VAL A 207 -22.10 -3.30 16.02
C VAL A 207 -22.11 -4.76 16.41
#